data_f1f0be738353db3a65912350a94a84a8
#
_entry.id   f1f0be738353db3a65912350a94a84a8
#
_cell.length_a   1.000
_cell.length_b   1.000
_cell.length_c   1.000
_cell.angle_alpha   90.00
_cell.angle_beta   90.00
_cell.angle_gamma   90.00
#
_symmetry.space_group_name_H-M   'P 1'
#
loop_
_entity.id
_entity.type
_entity.pdbx_description
1 polymer ?
#
loop_
_entity_poly.entity_id
_entity_poly.type
_entity_poly.pdbx_seq_one_letter_code
_entity_poly.pdbx_strand_id
1 'polypeptide(L)'
;MKKILIIGGDSFIAGQFIRKYVSTDSITCYSRRPTGYEKEIVVKAFRDMPVDAFSGFDAVINFAAIVHRPEVKDQELYDDVNYRMACLLAQKAKQAGVGQFVQMSTIAVFGSASRISETTPERPQTYYGSSKLKADKELMAMSDR
;
A
#
# COMPACT_ATOMS: atom_id res chain seq x y z
N MET A 1 17.61 14.40 0.28
CA MET A 1 17.44 12.95 0.21
C MET A 1 16.33 12.57 1.18
N LYS A 2 15.24 11.98 0.69
CA LYS A 2 14.12 11.53 1.51
C LYS A 2 14.39 10.14 2.07
N LYS A 3 13.90 9.88 3.28
CA LYS A 3 13.89 8.54 3.88
C LYS A 3 12.53 7.90 3.60
N ILE A 4 12.51 6.87 2.78
CA ILE A 4 11.27 6.23 2.31
C ILE A 4 11.20 4.80 2.82
N LEU A 5 10.09 4.46 3.46
CA LEU A 5 9.75 3.08 3.83
C LEU A 5 8.80 2.50 2.77
N ILE A 6 9.18 1.36 2.20
CA ILE A 6 8.33 0.61 1.27
C ILE A 6 7.79 -0.64 1.97
N ILE A 7 6.49 -0.86 1.87
CA ILE A 7 5.82 -2.08 2.34
C ILE A 7 5.37 -2.88 1.11
N GLY A 8 5.73 -4.15 1.05
CA GLY A 8 5.50 -5.00 -0.13
C GLY A 8 6.60 -4.86 -1.17
N GLY A 9 7.87 -4.78 -0.73
CA GLY A 9 9.05 -4.66 -1.60
C GLY A 9 9.18 -5.80 -2.62
N ASP A 10 8.60 -6.97 -2.33
CA ASP A 10 8.57 -8.14 -3.22
C ASP A 10 7.52 -8.04 -4.34
N SER A 11 6.82 -6.92 -4.49
CA SER A 11 5.95 -6.67 -5.65
C SER A 11 6.75 -6.15 -6.84
N PHE A 12 6.25 -6.46 -8.06
CA PHE A 12 6.88 -5.99 -9.29
C PHE A 12 7.01 -4.46 -9.34
N ILE A 13 5.95 -3.73 -8.96
CA ILE A 13 5.92 -2.26 -9.02
C ILE A 13 6.89 -1.67 -8.00
N ALA A 14 6.93 -2.22 -6.77
CA ALA A 14 7.89 -1.78 -5.76
C ALA A 14 9.33 -1.97 -6.23
N GLY A 15 9.64 -3.11 -6.85
CA GLY A 15 10.96 -3.35 -7.43
C GLY A 15 11.36 -2.34 -8.49
N GLN A 16 10.43 -1.90 -9.36
CA GLN A 16 10.70 -0.84 -10.34
C GLN A 16 10.94 0.52 -9.66
N PHE A 17 10.14 0.84 -8.64
CA PHE A 17 10.31 2.06 -7.86
C PHE A 17 11.67 2.11 -7.16
N ILE A 18 12.05 1.03 -6.46
CA ILE A 18 13.35 0.93 -5.76
C ILE A 18 14.49 1.16 -6.75
N ARG A 19 14.52 0.43 -7.87
CA ARG A 19 15.58 0.56 -8.88
C ARG A 19 15.72 2.00 -9.41
N LYS A 20 14.61 2.71 -9.56
CA LYS A 20 14.61 4.07 -10.10
C LYS A 20 15.12 5.10 -9.08
N TYR A 21 14.80 4.96 -7.81
CA TYR A 21 15.01 6.02 -6.82
C TYR A 21 16.06 5.69 -5.76
N VAL A 22 16.64 4.50 -5.74
CA VAL A 22 17.66 4.11 -4.74
C VAL A 22 18.90 4.96 -4.74
N SER A 23 19.24 5.59 -5.86
CA SER A 23 20.40 6.49 -5.98
C SER A 23 20.12 7.92 -5.47
N THR A 24 18.86 8.32 -5.37
CA THR A 24 18.44 9.67 -4.98
C THR A 24 17.88 9.73 -3.56
N ASP A 25 17.32 8.63 -3.08
CA ASP A 25 16.64 8.56 -1.79
C ASP A 25 17.11 7.37 -0.95
N SER A 26 17.02 7.51 0.38
CA SER A 26 17.29 6.40 1.29
C SER A 26 16.04 5.55 1.41
N ILE A 27 16.03 4.39 0.75
CA ILE A 27 14.92 3.47 0.75
C ILE A 27 15.20 2.30 1.69
N THR A 28 14.24 1.97 2.54
CA THR A 28 14.18 0.72 3.30
C THR A 28 12.92 -0.01 2.88
N CYS A 29 12.97 -1.33 2.68
CA CYS A 29 11.77 -2.07 2.31
C CYS A 29 11.48 -3.23 3.23
N TYR A 30 10.19 -3.46 3.48
CA TYR A 30 9.66 -4.65 4.13
C TYR A 30 9.02 -5.55 3.08
N SER A 31 9.42 -6.83 3.07
CA SER A 31 8.98 -7.85 2.12
C SER A 31 8.54 -9.10 2.84
N ARG A 32 7.69 -9.92 2.24
CA ARG A 32 7.39 -11.27 2.74
C ARG A 32 8.31 -12.33 2.16
N ARG A 33 8.93 -12.03 1.04
CA ARG A 33 9.91 -12.90 0.36
C ARG A 33 11.16 -12.10 0.06
N PRO A 34 12.35 -12.70 0.20
CA PRO A 34 13.61 -12.02 -0.11
C PRO A 34 13.64 -11.52 -1.56
N THR A 35 14.06 -10.28 -1.75
CA THR A 35 14.26 -9.66 -3.07
C THR A 35 15.74 -9.46 -3.40
N GLY A 36 16.60 -9.54 -2.37
CA GLY A 36 18.03 -9.25 -2.48
C GLY A 36 18.37 -7.76 -2.41
N TYR A 37 17.42 -6.90 -2.08
CA TYR A 37 17.70 -5.49 -1.87
C TYR A 37 18.48 -5.28 -0.55
N GLU A 38 19.54 -4.46 -0.57
CA GLU A 38 20.47 -4.30 0.57
C GLU A 38 19.77 -3.89 1.88
N LYS A 39 18.84 -2.93 1.81
CA LYS A 39 18.09 -2.42 2.97
C LYS A 39 16.70 -3.06 3.05
N GLU A 40 16.67 -4.37 2.99
CA GLU A 40 15.44 -5.15 3.06
C GLU A 40 15.28 -5.83 4.42
N ILE A 41 14.05 -5.82 4.93
CA ILE A 41 13.64 -6.56 6.13
C ILE A 41 12.53 -7.53 5.72
N VAL A 42 12.79 -8.83 5.87
CA VAL A 42 11.81 -9.87 5.54
C VAL A 42 10.96 -10.17 6.79
N VAL A 43 9.64 -10.07 6.63
CA VAL A 43 8.67 -10.31 7.71
C VAL A 43 7.65 -11.37 7.31
N LYS A 44 7.09 -12.05 8.30
CA LYS A 44 6.02 -13.04 8.07
C LYS A 44 4.70 -12.37 7.68
N ALA A 45 4.35 -11.28 8.36
CA ALA A 45 3.15 -10.51 8.10
C ALA A 45 3.38 -9.01 8.37
N PHE A 46 2.94 -8.16 7.45
CA PHE A 46 3.10 -6.71 7.59
C PHE A 46 2.29 -6.14 8.76
N ARG A 47 1.17 -6.76 9.13
CA ARG A 47 0.35 -6.34 10.28
C ARG A 47 1.10 -6.38 11.60
N ASP A 48 2.13 -7.23 11.70
CA ASP A 48 2.92 -7.40 12.93
C ASP A 48 4.06 -6.37 13.07
N MET A 49 4.28 -5.52 12.06
CA MET A 49 5.26 -4.45 12.13
C MET A 49 4.93 -3.53 13.33
N PRO A 50 5.88 -3.31 14.26
CA PRO A 50 5.65 -2.39 15.38
C PRO A 50 5.61 -0.92 14.91
N VAL A 51 5.06 -0.03 15.72
CA VAL A 51 5.02 1.42 15.40
C VAL A 51 6.42 1.97 15.16
N ASP A 52 7.40 1.55 15.95
CA ASP A 52 8.79 2.00 15.83
C ASP A 52 9.43 1.66 14.46
N ALA A 53 8.92 0.64 13.76
CA ALA A 53 9.37 0.32 12.40
C ALA A 53 9.11 1.44 11.38
N PHE A 54 8.23 2.38 11.71
CA PHE A 54 7.88 3.53 10.88
C PHE A 54 8.64 4.81 11.29
N SER A 55 9.35 4.80 12.41
CA SER A 55 9.98 5.99 12.96
C SER A 55 11.15 6.49 12.11
N GLY A 56 11.22 7.81 11.94
CA GLY A 56 12.32 8.47 11.23
C GLY A 56 12.23 8.42 9.70
N PHE A 57 11.12 7.93 9.13
CA PHE A 57 10.84 8.02 7.71
C PHE A 57 10.03 9.28 7.37
N ASP A 58 10.34 9.90 6.24
CA ASP A 58 9.58 11.04 5.70
C ASP A 58 8.28 10.58 5.05
N ALA A 59 8.33 9.42 4.39
CA ALA A 59 7.18 8.84 3.70
C ALA A 59 7.15 7.31 3.81
N VAL A 60 5.93 6.77 3.78
CA VAL A 60 5.65 5.33 3.64
C VAL A 60 4.89 5.10 2.34
N ILE A 61 5.32 4.12 1.54
CA ILE A 61 4.61 3.72 0.32
C ILE A 61 4.18 2.26 0.47
N ASN A 62 2.88 2.02 0.47
CA ASN A 62 2.32 0.68 0.58
C ASN A 62 1.96 0.10 -0.79
N PHE A 63 2.75 -0.90 -1.22
CA PHE A 63 2.50 -1.73 -2.41
C PHE A 63 1.88 -3.09 -2.04
N ALA A 64 1.80 -3.41 -0.75
CA ALA A 64 1.27 -4.70 -0.32
C ALA A 64 -0.23 -4.80 -0.62
N ALA A 65 -0.61 -5.83 -1.37
CA ALA A 65 -2.00 -6.13 -1.69
C ALA A 65 -2.14 -7.59 -2.14
N ILE A 66 -3.35 -8.14 -2.00
CA ILE A 66 -3.80 -9.27 -2.81
C ILE A 66 -4.37 -8.68 -4.11
N VAL A 67 -3.77 -9.05 -5.24
CA VAL A 67 -4.23 -8.63 -6.56
C VAL A 67 -5.49 -9.42 -6.98
N HIS A 68 -6.17 -8.93 -8.00
CA HIS A 68 -7.36 -9.60 -8.53
C HIS A 68 -7.05 -11.06 -8.94
N ARG A 69 -7.80 -11.99 -8.33
CA ARG A 69 -7.77 -13.43 -8.63
C ARG A 69 -9.20 -13.88 -8.89
N PRO A 70 -9.58 -14.13 -10.14
CA PRO A 70 -10.96 -14.48 -10.49
C PRO A 70 -11.49 -15.74 -9.79
N GLU A 71 -10.58 -16.66 -9.44
CA GLU A 71 -10.88 -17.90 -8.70
C GLU A 71 -11.16 -17.69 -7.22
N VAL A 72 -10.71 -16.58 -6.63
CA VAL A 72 -10.90 -16.28 -5.20
C VAL A 72 -12.15 -15.43 -5.04
N LYS A 73 -13.23 -16.07 -4.59
CA LYS A 73 -14.53 -15.42 -4.32
C LYS A 73 -14.72 -15.21 -2.82
N ASP A 74 -13.80 -14.51 -2.20
CA ASP A 74 -13.79 -14.23 -0.77
C ASP A 74 -13.56 -12.74 -0.51
N GLN A 75 -14.66 -11.99 -0.34
CA GLN A 75 -14.59 -10.55 -0.04
C GLN A 75 -13.87 -10.27 1.27
N GLU A 76 -14.04 -11.15 2.27
CA GLU A 76 -13.44 -10.98 3.60
C GLU A 76 -11.91 -11.04 3.52
N LEU A 77 -11.36 -11.97 2.73
CA LEU A 77 -9.92 -12.06 2.49
C LEU A 77 -9.37 -10.80 1.82
N TYR A 78 -10.07 -10.28 0.81
CA TYR A 78 -9.67 -9.03 0.16
C TYR A 78 -9.76 -7.83 1.10
N ASP A 79 -10.81 -7.74 1.90
CA ASP A 79 -10.98 -6.67 2.88
C ASP A 79 -9.93 -6.75 3.99
N ASP A 80 -9.59 -7.93 4.47
CA ASP A 80 -8.57 -8.09 5.50
C ASP A 80 -7.19 -7.57 5.04
N VAL A 81 -6.77 -7.92 3.82
CA VAL A 81 -5.44 -7.57 3.32
C VAL A 81 -5.40 -6.19 2.67
N ASN A 82 -6.36 -5.87 1.79
CA ASN A 82 -6.29 -4.65 1.00
C ASN A 82 -6.86 -3.43 1.72
N TYR A 83 -7.76 -3.62 2.68
CA TYR A 83 -8.41 -2.55 3.42
C TYR A 83 -7.92 -2.48 4.87
N ARG A 84 -8.25 -3.45 5.73
CA ARG A 84 -7.95 -3.35 7.16
C ARG A 84 -6.45 -3.27 7.46
N MET A 85 -5.64 -4.09 6.78
CA MET A 85 -4.18 -4.04 6.95
C MET A 85 -3.61 -2.70 6.45
N ALA A 86 -4.06 -2.18 5.30
CA ALA A 86 -3.60 -0.88 4.80
C ALA A 86 -3.92 0.25 5.79
N CYS A 87 -5.13 0.26 6.36
CA CYS A 87 -5.54 1.23 7.37
C CYS A 87 -4.72 1.09 8.67
N LEU A 88 -4.47 -0.13 9.12
CA LEU A 88 -3.62 -0.38 10.30
C LEU A 88 -2.19 0.15 10.09
N LEU A 89 -1.60 -0.08 8.91
CA LEU A 89 -0.25 0.40 8.59
C LEU A 89 -0.21 1.93 8.52
N ALA A 90 -1.24 2.57 7.96
CA ALA A 90 -1.35 4.03 7.94
C ALA A 90 -1.50 4.62 9.35
N GLN A 91 -2.30 4.00 10.21
CA GLN A 91 -2.42 4.41 11.62
C GLN A 91 -1.08 4.32 12.35
N LYS A 92 -0.33 3.24 12.17
CA LYS A 92 1.02 3.08 12.76
C LYS A 92 1.99 4.12 12.23
N ALA A 93 1.95 4.40 10.91
CA ALA A 93 2.78 5.45 10.31
C ALA A 93 2.45 6.84 10.90
N LYS A 94 1.16 7.16 11.05
CA LYS A 94 0.70 8.41 11.69
C LYS A 94 1.16 8.51 13.16
N GLN A 95 1.04 7.42 13.93
CA GLN A 95 1.51 7.37 15.32
C GLN A 95 3.03 7.56 15.42
N ALA A 96 3.80 7.07 14.46
CA ALA A 96 5.25 7.23 14.38
C ALA A 96 5.69 8.63 13.87
N GLY A 97 4.75 9.52 13.51
CA GLY A 97 5.04 10.86 13.03
C GLY A 97 5.50 10.92 11.56
N VAL A 98 5.18 9.92 10.76
CA VAL A 98 5.47 9.92 9.31
C VAL A 98 4.66 11.01 8.62
N GLY A 99 5.32 11.86 7.84
CA GLY A 99 4.68 13.01 7.19
C GLY A 99 3.77 12.64 6.02
N GLN A 100 3.98 11.48 5.37
CA GLN A 100 3.17 11.08 4.21
C GLN A 100 3.00 9.56 4.15
N PHE A 101 1.76 9.10 3.98
CA PHE A 101 1.44 7.71 3.65
C PHE A 101 0.85 7.64 2.24
N VAL A 102 1.46 6.86 1.36
CA VAL A 102 1.02 6.67 -0.03
C VAL A 102 0.51 5.25 -0.22
N GLN A 103 -0.75 5.11 -0.59
CA GLN A 103 -1.39 3.82 -0.88
C GLN A 103 -1.44 3.59 -2.39
N MET A 104 -0.89 2.48 -2.86
CA MET A 104 -1.09 2.06 -4.24
C MET A 104 -2.53 1.60 -4.42
N SER A 105 -3.32 2.35 -5.19
CA SER A 105 -4.70 2.00 -5.52
C SER A 105 -4.83 1.35 -6.91
N THR A 106 -6.01 1.39 -7.52
CA THR A 106 -6.30 0.72 -8.78
C THR A 106 -7.43 1.42 -9.54
N ILE A 107 -7.38 1.38 -10.87
CA ILE A 107 -8.52 1.84 -11.70
C ILE A 107 -9.76 0.94 -11.57
N ALA A 108 -9.63 -0.28 -11.02
CA ALA A 108 -10.75 -1.18 -10.76
C ALA A 108 -11.81 -0.60 -9.79
N VAL A 109 -11.49 0.49 -9.08
CA VAL A 109 -12.45 1.23 -8.25
C VAL A 109 -13.55 1.89 -9.10
N PHE A 110 -13.29 2.17 -10.38
CA PHE A 110 -14.26 2.74 -11.33
C PHE A 110 -15.03 1.69 -12.14
N GLY A 111 -14.77 0.39 -11.90
CA GLY A 111 -15.47 -0.71 -12.57
C GLY A 111 -15.24 -0.74 -14.07
N SER A 112 -16.33 -0.73 -14.84
CA SER A 112 -16.30 -0.83 -16.32
C SER A 112 -16.27 0.53 -17.03
N ALA A 113 -15.97 1.63 -16.35
CA ALA A 113 -15.90 2.95 -16.97
C ALA A 113 -14.84 2.97 -18.09
N SER A 114 -15.26 3.34 -19.31
CA SER A 114 -14.35 3.41 -20.48
C SER A 114 -13.51 4.68 -20.50
N ARG A 115 -13.95 5.71 -19.81
CA ARG A 115 -13.24 6.97 -19.62
C ARG A 115 -13.32 7.36 -18.16
N ILE A 116 -12.20 7.77 -17.58
CA ILE A 116 -12.08 8.17 -16.18
C ILE A 116 -11.68 9.64 -16.13
N SER A 117 -12.43 10.41 -15.35
CA SER A 117 -12.21 11.83 -15.05
C SER A 117 -12.41 12.06 -13.55
N GLU A 118 -12.18 13.28 -13.10
CA GLU A 118 -12.41 13.67 -11.70
C GLU A 118 -13.86 13.49 -11.24
N THR A 119 -14.81 13.48 -12.17
CA THR A 119 -16.25 13.33 -11.88
C THR A 119 -16.78 11.91 -12.11
N THR A 120 -15.90 10.96 -12.48
CA THR A 120 -16.33 9.57 -12.72
C THR A 120 -16.70 8.91 -11.39
N PRO A 121 -17.93 8.38 -11.25
CA PRO A 121 -18.33 7.73 -10.01
C PRO A 121 -17.61 6.40 -9.82
N GLU A 122 -17.21 6.13 -8.58
CA GLU A 122 -16.62 4.86 -8.17
C GLU A 122 -17.70 3.77 -8.14
N ARG A 123 -17.53 2.73 -8.96
CA ARG A 123 -18.47 1.60 -9.09
C ARG A 123 -17.71 0.27 -9.27
N PRO A 124 -16.95 -0.18 -8.24
CA PRO A 124 -16.18 -1.41 -8.35
C PRO A 124 -17.08 -2.61 -8.60
N GLN A 125 -16.64 -3.50 -9.49
CA GLN A 125 -17.38 -4.71 -9.88
C GLN A 125 -16.71 -5.99 -9.40
N THR A 126 -15.58 -5.86 -8.69
CA THR A 126 -14.81 -7.00 -8.18
C THR A 126 -14.55 -6.84 -6.69
N TYR A 127 -14.34 -7.95 -5.99
CA TYR A 127 -13.93 -7.95 -4.58
C TYR A 127 -12.63 -7.17 -4.38
N TYR A 128 -11.69 -7.30 -5.31
CA TYR A 128 -10.46 -6.52 -5.33
C TYR A 128 -10.74 -5.01 -5.42
N GLY A 129 -11.47 -4.55 -6.41
CA GLY A 129 -11.81 -3.14 -6.58
C GLY A 129 -12.56 -2.57 -5.39
N SER A 130 -13.53 -3.34 -4.84
CA SER A 130 -14.30 -2.96 -3.66
C SER A 130 -13.41 -2.78 -2.43
N SER A 131 -12.50 -3.73 -2.16
CA SER A 131 -11.58 -3.64 -1.01
C SER A 131 -10.61 -2.48 -1.13
N LYS A 132 -10.12 -2.20 -2.34
CA LYS A 132 -9.24 -1.05 -2.59
C LYS A 132 -9.96 0.28 -2.41
N LEU A 133 -11.21 0.38 -2.87
CA LEU A 133 -12.04 1.57 -2.67
C LEU A 133 -12.33 1.84 -1.19
N LYS A 134 -12.62 0.80 -0.40
CA LYS A 134 -12.77 0.94 1.06
C LYS A 134 -11.52 1.52 1.70
N ALA A 135 -10.33 1.01 1.32
CA ALA A 135 -9.06 1.52 1.81
C ALA A 135 -8.85 2.99 1.41
N ASP A 136 -9.09 3.34 0.15
CA ASP A 136 -8.90 4.71 -0.35
C ASP A 136 -9.76 5.71 0.43
N LYS A 137 -11.04 5.40 0.66
CA LYS A 137 -11.96 6.27 1.41
C LYS A 137 -11.54 6.44 2.87
N GLU A 138 -11.18 5.35 3.55
CA GLU A 138 -10.76 5.41 4.95
C GLU A 138 -9.44 6.17 5.11
N LEU A 139 -8.46 5.91 4.24
CA LEU A 139 -7.17 6.59 4.27
C LEU A 139 -7.30 8.09 3.97
N MET A 140 -8.17 8.47 3.05
CA MET A 140 -8.47 9.88 2.80
C MET A 140 -9.13 10.56 4.00
N ALA A 141 -10.00 9.84 4.73
CA ALA A 141 -10.62 10.36 5.95
C ALA A 141 -9.62 10.50 7.12
N MET A 142 -8.53 9.72 7.13
CA MET A 142 -7.46 9.84 8.12
C MET A 142 -6.51 11.01 7.85
N SER A 143 -6.57 11.61 6.67
CA SER A 143 -5.68 12.70 6.26
C SER A 143 -6.04 13.97 7.05
N ASP A 144 -5.05 14.55 7.73
CA ASP A 144 -5.17 15.89 8.30
C ASP A 144 -5.00 16.90 7.15
N ARG A 145 -6.06 17.61 6.80
CA ARG A 145 -6.05 18.68 5.79
C ARG A 145 -5.80 20.01 6.44
#